data_4b5082b30d1c34975e7b3c1aeb9ddb5b
#
_entry.id   4b5082b30d1c34975e7b3c1aeb9ddb5b
#
_cell.length_a   1.000
_cell.length_b   1.000
_cell.length_c   1.000
_cell.angle_alpha   90.00
_cell.angle_beta   90.00
_cell.angle_gamma   90.00
#
_symmetry.space_group_name_H-M   'P 1'
#
loop_
_entity.id
_entity.type
_entity.pdbx_description
1 polymer ?
#
loop_
_entity_poly.entity_id
_entity_poly.type
_entity_poly.pdbx_seq_one_letter_code
_entity_poly.pdbx_strand_id
1 'polypeptide(L)'
;WLVADLPYGTYAESREQALRSACTLMQAGAHMVKLEGGGWTAPTVEFLVQRGVPVCAHLGLTPQTVHALGGYRVQGKTEDAARTLRKEALELQNAGAAMLVLEMVPAVLAAEITAELPHCHTIGIGAGNGTAGQVLVLHDMLGVNLGKMARFVHNFMQDAGSVRGAMEAYVQAVKQGRFPDNTLHAW
;
A
#
# COMPACT_ATOMS: atom_id res chain seq x y z
N TRP A 1 -10.09 11.05 4.20
CA TRP A 1 -9.15 10.42 5.12
C TRP A 1 -7.72 10.60 4.59
N LEU A 2 -6.88 11.30 5.35
CA LEU A 2 -5.50 11.60 4.96
C LEU A 2 -4.55 10.61 5.65
N VAL A 3 -3.88 9.79 4.85
CA VAL A 3 -2.82 8.87 5.28
C VAL A 3 -1.48 9.51 4.91
N ALA A 4 -0.59 9.69 5.87
CA ALA A 4 0.72 10.32 5.67
C ALA A 4 1.84 9.30 5.84
N ASP A 5 2.75 9.24 4.88
CA ASP A 5 3.91 8.35 4.94
C ASP A 5 4.95 8.83 5.96
N LEU A 6 5.37 7.93 6.85
CA LEU A 6 6.59 8.13 7.62
C LEU A 6 7.78 8.08 6.66
N PRO A 7 8.62 9.13 6.57
CA PRO A 7 9.76 9.13 5.69
C PRO A 7 10.77 8.02 6.02
N TYR A 8 11.54 7.60 5.02
CA TYR A 8 12.60 6.61 5.19
C TYR A 8 13.51 6.95 6.38
N GLY A 9 13.76 5.96 7.24
CA GLY A 9 14.62 6.08 8.41
C GLY A 9 13.97 6.73 9.64
N THR A 10 12.76 7.28 9.55
CA THR A 10 12.12 7.98 10.69
C THR A 10 11.34 7.06 11.64
N TYR A 11 11.34 5.76 11.39
CA TYR A 11 10.64 4.76 12.22
C TYR A 11 11.45 3.47 12.45
N ALA A 12 12.70 3.42 11.92
CA ALA A 12 13.49 2.20 11.92
C ALA A 12 14.47 2.10 13.10
N GLU A 13 14.84 3.22 13.71
CA GLU A 13 15.82 3.28 14.80
C GLU A 13 15.22 2.79 16.12
N SER A 14 14.05 3.30 16.49
CA SER A 14 13.35 2.95 17.74
C SER A 14 11.86 3.25 17.65
N ARG A 15 11.07 2.62 18.55
CA ARG A 15 9.62 2.88 18.64
C ARG A 15 9.32 4.31 19.08
N GLU A 16 10.17 4.89 19.94
CA GLU A 16 10.07 6.27 20.40
C GLU A 16 10.33 7.26 19.26
N GLN A 17 11.30 6.97 18.39
CA GLN A 17 11.51 7.74 17.15
C GLN A 17 10.25 7.68 16.25
N ALA A 18 9.74 6.49 16.02
CA ALA A 18 8.54 6.29 15.22
C ALA A 18 7.34 7.07 15.78
N LEU A 19 7.15 7.07 17.10
CA LEU A 19 6.09 7.84 17.75
C LEU A 19 6.27 9.35 17.57
N ARG A 20 7.48 9.88 17.76
CA ARG A 20 7.75 11.31 17.52
C ARG A 20 7.45 11.70 16.07
N SER A 21 7.87 10.89 15.12
CA SER A 21 7.63 11.12 13.69
C SER A 21 6.13 11.05 13.36
N ALA A 22 5.43 10.05 13.89
CA ALA A 22 3.98 9.90 13.74
C ALA A 22 3.22 11.09 14.34
N CYS A 23 3.57 11.51 15.56
CA CYS A 23 2.94 12.68 16.19
C CYS A 23 3.12 13.95 15.37
N THR A 24 4.28 14.17 14.74
CA THR A 24 4.52 15.31 13.86
C THR A 24 3.54 15.32 12.68
N LEU A 25 3.34 14.18 12.02
CA LEU A 25 2.40 14.05 10.92
C LEU A 25 0.94 14.20 11.36
N MET A 26 0.57 13.60 12.49
CA MET A 26 -0.77 13.72 13.04
C MET A 26 -1.10 15.17 13.44
N GLN A 27 -0.15 15.90 14.05
CA GLN A 27 -0.30 17.32 14.39
C GLN A 27 -0.38 18.21 13.15
N ALA A 28 0.25 17.80 12.05
CA ALA A 28 0.14 18.48 10.75
C ALA A 28 -1.19 18.22 10.03
N GLY A 29 -2.06 17.36 10.58
CA GLY A 29 -3.41 17.10 10.05
C GLY A 29 -3.60 15.73 9.41
N ALA A 30 -2.65 14.81 9.51
CA ALA A 30 -2.87 13.43 9.11
C ALA A 30 -3.90 12.75 10.03
N HIS A 31 -4.68 11.82 9.46
CA HIS A 31 -5.63 10.99 10.20
C HIS A 31 -5.08 9.60 10.49
N MET A 32 -4.02 9.21 9.79
CA MET A 32 -3.36 7.92 9.87
C MET A 32 -1.93 8.08 9.37
N VAL A 33 -1.00 7.30 9.90
CA VAL A 33 0.37 7.22 9.35
C VAL A 33 0.59 5.93 8.60
N LYS A 34 1.45 5.95 7.56
CA LYS A 34 1.87 4.74 6.84
C LYS A 34 3.35 4.46 7.07
N LEU A 35 3.71 3.20 7.20
CA LEU A 35 5.09 2.72 7.28
C LEU A 35 5.26 1.42 6.50
N GLU A 36 6.47 1.18 6.01
CA GLU A 36 6.81 0.08 5.13
C GLU A 36 7.66 -0.97 5.84
N GLY A 37 7.38 -2.24 5.55
CA GLY A 37 8.14 -3.37 6.04
C GLY A 37 7.28 -4.46 6.66
N GLY A 38 7.86 -5.67 6.72
CA GLY A 38 7.20 -6.87 7.23
C GLY A 38 7.22 -6.99 8.77
N GLY A 39 7.41 -8.22 9.25
CA GLY A 39 7.26 -8.56 10.65
C GLY A 39 8.11 -7.75 11.65
N TRP A 40 9.25 -7.20 11.21
CA TRP A 40 10.09 -6.35 12.06
C TRP A 40 9.41 -5.02 12.44
N THR A 41 8.42 -4.58 11.68
CA THR A 41 7.64 -3.36 11.98
C THR A 41 6.46 -3.63 12.92
N ALA A 42 6.00 -4.87 13.06
CA ALA A 42 4.84 -5.21 13.87
C ALA A 42 4.92 -4.68 15.31
N PRO A 43 6.07 -4.80 16.03
CA PRO A 43 6.18 -4.21 17.37
C PRO A 43 6.10 -2.67 17.40
N THR A 44 6.47 -2.00 16.30
CA THR A 44 6.33 -0.55 16.18
C THR A 44 4.88 -0.17 15.88
N VAL A 45 4.21 -0.93 15.03
CA VAL A 45 2.76 -0.77 14.76
C VAL A 45 1.96 -0.89 16.05
N GLU A 46 2.17 -1.96 16.81
CA GLU A 46 1.51 -2.18 18.10
C GLU A 46 1.73 -1.01 19.07
N PHE A 47 2.98 -0.56 19.17
CA PHE A 47 3.35 0.56 20.05
C PHE A 47 2.65 1.87 19.66
N LEU A 48 2.52 2.17 18.38
CA LEU A 48 1.82 3.35 17.86
C LEU A 48 0.31 3.24 18.11
N VAL A 49 -0.29 2.10 17.76
CA VAL A 49 -1.74 1.85 17.89
C VAL A 49 -2.19 1.94 19.35
N GLN A 50 -1.44 1.35 20.28
CA GLN A 50 -1.72 1.43 21.73
C GLN A 50 -1.71 2.87 22.27
N ARG A 51 -1.08 3.81 21.53
CA ARG A 51 -1.02 5.25 21.88
C ARG A 51 -1.97 6.11 21.05
N GLY A 52 -2.93 5.45 20.37
CA GLY A 52 -4.00 6.12 19.65
C GLY A 52 -3.61 6.64 18.25
N VAL A 53 -2.47 6.20 17.68
CA VAL A 53 -2.07 6.53 16.31
C VAL A 53 -2.59 5.45 15.37
N PRO A 54 -3.55 5.74 14.47
CA PRO A 54 -3.97 4.81 13.45
C PRO A 54 -2.84 4.52 12.45
N VAL A 55 -2.66 3.24 12.10
CA VAL A 55 -1.56 2.80 11.25
C VAL A 55 -2.05 2.07 10.01
N CYS A 56 -1.50 2.46 8.86
CA CYS A 56 -1.49 1.72 7.61
C CYS A 56 -0.12 1.04 7.44
N ALA A 57 -0.10 -0.27 7.34
CA ALA A 57 1.11 -1.02 7.02
C ALA A 57 1.32 -1.13 5.50
N HIS A 58 2.49 -1.59 5.04
CA HIS A 58 2.77 -1.76 3.63
C HIS A 58 3.70 -2.96 3.41
N LEU A 59 3.24 -3.92 2.61
CA LEU A 59 3.94 -5.14 2.22
C LEU A 59 4.02 -5.30 0.70
N GLY A 60 4.81 -6.25 0.26
CA GLY A 60 5.13 -6.49 -1.14
C GLY A 60 6.36 -5.69 -1.55
N LEU A 61 6.30 -4.99 -2.66
CA LEU A 61 7.33 -4.00 -2.98
C LEU A 61 7.19 -2.85 -1.99
N THR A 62 8.30 -2.47 -1.38
CA THR A 62 8.39 -1.33 -0.47
C THR A 62 9.34 -0.30 -1.09
N PRO A 63 8.81 0.79 -1.68
CA PRO A 63 9.62 1.79 -2.39
C PRO A 63 10.78 2.35 -1.59
N GLN A 64 10.61 2.53 -0.27
CA GLN A 64 11.68 3.02 0.60
C GLN A 64 12.87 2.07 0.67
N THR A 65 12.66 0.78 0.46
CA THR A 65 13.73 -0.25 0.49
C THR A 65 14.01 -0.85 -0.89
N VAL A 66 13.60 -0.18 -1.96
CA VAL A 66 13.69 -0.67 -3.35
C VAL A 66 15.11 -1.12 -3.75
N HIS A 67 16.14 -0.46 -3.25
CA HIS A 67 17.53 -0.84 -3.51
C HIS A 67 17.90 -2.17 -2.86
N ALA A 68 17.43 -2.43 -1.65
CA ALA A 68 17.63 -3.72 -0.98
C ALA A 68 16.86 -4.85 -1.66
N LEU A 69 15.72 -4.56 -2.27
CA LEU A 69 14.91 -5.52 -3.05
C LEU A 69 15.45 -5.78 -4.46
N GLY A 70 16.50 -5.07 -4.88
CA GLY A 70 17.08 -5.19 -6.22
C GLY A 70 16.24 -4.56 -7.33
N GLY A 71 15.48 -3.51 -7.00
CA GLY A 71 14.64 -2.75 -7.92
C GLY A 71 13.15 -3.04 -7.81
N TYR A 72 12.37 -2.46 -8.73
CA TYR A 72 10.92 -2.64 -8.81
C TYR A 72 10.57 -4.03 -9.34
N ARG A 73 10.32 -4.97 -8.44
CA ARG A 73 10.03 -6.37 -8.76
C ARG A 73 8.81 -6.85 -7.98
N VAL A 74 8.02 -7.71 -8.62
CA VAL A 74 6.88 -8.39 -7.98
C VAL A 74 7.40 -9.26 -6.84
N GLN A 75 6.81 -9.10 -5.68
CA GLN A 75 7.12 -9.83 -4.44
C GLN A 75 6.13 -10.99 -4.25
N GLY A 76 6.54 -12.03 -3.53
CA GLY A 76 5.65 -13.16 -3.23
C GLY A 76 5.45 -14.16 -4.39
N LYS A 77 6.37 -14.23 -5.36
CA LYS A 77 6.27 -15.14 -6.51
C LYS A 77 6.56 -16.60 -6.18
N THR A 78 7.39 -16.87 -5.18
CA THR A 78 7.68 -18.23 -4.74
C THR A 78 6.79 -18.60 -3.57
N GLU A 79 6.57 -19.90 -3.36
CA GLU A 79 5.75 -20.39 -2.26
C GLU A 79 6.26 -19.90 -0.90
N ASP A 80 7.59 -19.92 -0.68
CA ASP A 80 8.19 -19.43 0.56
C ASP A 80 7.98 -17.92 0.75
N ALA A 81 8.12 -17.12 -0.30
CA ALA A 81 7.89 -15.68 -0.25
C ALA A 81 6.39 -15.37 -0.04
N ALA A 82 5.49 -16.12 -0.65
CA ALA A 82 4.05 -15.99 -0.44
C ALA A 82 3.66 -16.32 1.01
N ARG A 83 4.19 -17.41 1.55
CA ARG A 83 3.99 -17.79 2.95
C ARG A 83 4.50 -16.74 3.92
N THR A 84 5.67 -16.14 3.64
CA THR A 84 6.22 -15.05 4.44
C THR A 84 5.30 -13.83 4.41
N LEU A 85 4.85 -13.39 3.24
CA LEU A 85 3.94 -12.24 3.12
C LEU A 85 2.61 -12.46 3.86
N ARG A 86 2.02 -13.65 3.80
CA ARG A 86 0.80 -13.99 4.56
C ARG A 86 1.04 -13.89 6.07
N LYS A 87 2.13 -14.49 6.54
CA LYS A 87 2.50 -14.44 7.96
C LYS A 87 2.67 -12.99 8.43
N GLU A 88 3.43 -12.19 7.70
CA GLU A 88 3.69 -10.79 8.02
C GLU A 88 2.40 -9.94 7.99
N ALA A 89 1.51 -10.18 7.03
CA ALA A 89 0.22 -9.51 6.95
C ALA A 89 -0.64 -9.79 8.20
N LEU A 90 -0.68 -11.04 8.65
CA LEU A 90 -1.39 -11.44 9.87
C LEU A 90 -0.75 -10.83 11.12
N GLU A 91 0.59 -10.80 11.21
CA GLU A 91 1.31 -10.17 12.31
C GLU A 91 1.00 -8.67 12.40
N LEU A 92 0.94 -7.97 11.27
CA LEU A 92 0.61 -6.55 11.22
C LEU A 92 -0.85 -6.28 11.60
N GLN A 93 -1.80 -7.10 11.15
CA GLN A 93 -3.18 -7.02 11.62
C GLN A 93 -3.27 -7.23 13.13
N ASN A 94 -2.61 -8.25 13.68
CA ASN A 94 -2.61 -8.55 15.10
C ASN A 94 -1.96 -7.44 15.93
N ALA A 95 -0.99 -6.72 15.35
CA ALA A 95 -0.40 -5.51 15.93
C ALA A 95 -1.36 -4.29 15.88
N GLY A 96 -2.51 -4.39 15.22
CA GLY A 96 -3.55 -3.37 15.16
C GLY A 96 -3.51 -2.47 13.95
N ALA A 97 -2.78 -2.83 12.88
CA ALA A 97 -2.86 -2.11 11.62
C ALA A 97 -4.30 -2.14 11.08
N ALA A 98 -4.88 -0.97 10.81
CA ALA A 98 -6.24 -0.84 10.29
C ALA A 98 -6.29 -0.97 8.75
N MET A 99 -5.18 -0.66 8.09
CA MET A 99 -5.01 -0.81 6.64
C MET A 99 -3.67 -1.46 6.32
N LEU A 100 -3.62 -2.15 5.18
CA LEU A 100 -2.41 -2.76 4.64
C LEU A 100 -2.32 -2.51 3.13
N VAL A 101 -1.33 -1.76 2.69
CA VAL A 101 -0.99 -1.66 1.27
C VAL A 101 -0.30 -2.96 0.83
N LEU A 102 -0.77 -3.53 -0.28
CA LEU A 102 -0.13 -4.62 -0.99
C LEU A 102 0.33 -4.09 -2.35
N GLU A 103 1.64 -3.92 -2.51
CA GLU A 103 2.23 -3.39 -3.75
C GLU A 103 2.98 -4.45 -4.53
N MET A 104 2.67 -4.55 -5.84
CA MET A 104 3.33 -5.50 -6.76
C MET A 104 3.39 -6.93 -6.20
N VAL A 105 2.23 -7.44 -5.80
CA VAL A 105 2.02 -8.82 -5.32
C VAL A 105 1.15 -9.56 -6.33
N PRO A 106 1.36 -10.87 -6.59
CA PRO A 106 0.47 -11.65 -7.45
C PRO A 106 -1.01 -11.51 -7.03
N ALA A 107 -1.91 -11.30 -8.00
CA ALA A 107 -3.32 -11.01 -7.74
C ALA A 107 -4.01 -12.09 -6.89
N VAL A 108 -3.69 -13.36 -7.14
CA VAL A 108 -4.24 -14.49 -6.37
C VAL A 108 -3.80 -14.42 -4.92
N LEU A 109 -2.50 -14.18 -4.68
CA LEU A 109 -1.97 -14.06 -3.31
C LEU A 109 -2.56 -12.86 -2.57
N ALA A 110 -2.72 -11.72 -3.25
CA ALA A 110 -3.33 -10.53 -2.64
C ALA A 110 -4.80 -10.76 -2.25
N ALA A 111 -5.57 -11.48 -3.07
CA ALA A 111 -6.95 -11.87 -2.76
C ALA A 111 -7.02 -12.83 -1.57
N GLU A 112 -6.12 -13.82 -1.49
CA GLU A 112 -6.01 -14.75 -0.38
C GLU A 112 -5.66 -14.03 0.93
N ILE A 113 -4.64 -13.16 0.92
CA ILE A 113 -4.29 -12.32 2.09
C ILE A 113 -5.50 -11.47 2.51
N THR A 114 -6.21 -10.87 1.58
CA THR A 114 -7.39 -10.06 1.87
C THR A 114 -8.47 -10.86 2.59
N ALA A 115 -8.73 -12.10 2.15
CA ALA A 115 -9.70 -12.98 2.78
C ALA A 115 -9.30 -13.45 4.19
N GLU A 116 -7.99 -13.53 4.46
CA GLU A 116 -7.43 -13.92 5.76
C GLU A 116 -7.38 -12.77 6.78
N LEU A 117 -7.63 -11.52 6.37
CA LEU A 117 -7.52 -10.32 7.22
C LEU A 117 -8.89 -9.65 7.48
N PRO A 118 -9.75 -10.21 8.36
CA PRO A 118 -11.09 -9.66 8.61
C PRO A 118 -11.12 -8.30 9.29
N HIS A 119 -10.01 -7.86 9.89
CA HIS A 119 -9.93 -6.62 10.68
C HIS A 119 -8.96 -5.58 10.10
N CYS A 120 -8.34 -5.86 8.96
CA CYS A 120 -7.40 -4.97 8.29
C CYS A 120 -7.78 -4.82 6.81
N HIS A 121 -8.10 -3.60 6.39
CA HIS A 121 -8.49 -3.33 5.01
C HIS A 121 -7.29 -3.30 4.08
N THR A 122 -7.25 -4.19 3.10
CA THR A 122 -6.17 -4.23 2.11
C THR A 122 -6.38 -3.21 1.00
N ILE A 123 -5.31 -2.51 0.62
CA ILE A 123 -5.28 -1.53 -0.47
C ILE A 123 -4.27 -1.99 -1.51
N GLY A 124 -4.73 -2.31 -2.71
CA GLY A 124 -3.88 -2.83 -3.78
C GLY A 124 -3.26 -1.74 -4.65
N ILE A 125 -2.02 -1.94 -5.05
CA ILE A 125 -1.37 -1.23 -6.15
C ILE A 125 -0.50 -2.24 -6.91
N GLY A 126 -0.88 -2.57 -8.14
CA GLY A 126 -0.27 -3.69 -8.86
C GLY A 126 -0.43 -5.03 -8.15
N ALA A 127 -1.57 -5.24 -7.48
CA ALA A 127 -1.89 -6.44 -6.72
C ALA A 127 -3.24 -7.07 -7.14
N GLY A 128 -3.75 -6.69 -8.30
CA GLY A 128 -5.04 -7.15 -8.81
C GLY A 128 -6.24 -6.51 -8.10
N ASN A 129 -7.44 -6.95 -8.48
CA ASN A 129 -8.71 -6.39 -8.03
C ASN A 129 -9.31 -7.09 -6.81
N GLY A 130 -8.62 -8.08 -6.22
CA GLY A 130 -9.08 -8.87 -5.07
C GLY A 130 -8.85 -8.23 -3.71
N THR A 131 -8.36 -6.98 -3.64
CA THR A 131 -8.18 -6.22 -2.41
C THR A 131 -9.41 -5.36 -2.08
N ALA A 132 -9.54 -4.91 -0.82
CA ALA A 132 -10.69 -4.11 -0.37
C ALA A 132 -10.76 -2.72 -1.02
N GLY A 133 -9.62 -2.17 -1.45
CA GLY A 133 -9.52 -0.89 -2.15
C GLY A 133 -8.30 -0.84 -3.04
N GLN A 134 -8.14 0.29 -3.76
CA GLN A 134 -7.03 0.52 -4.68
C GLN A 134 -6.40 1.88 -4.43
N VAL A 135 -5.11 2.00 -4.68
CA VAL A 135 -4.41 3.27 -4.76
C VAL A 135 -3.59 3.33 -6.06
N LEU A 136 -3.39 4.52 -6.59
CA LEU A 136 -2.53 4.76 -7.75
C LEU A 136 -1.79 6.07 -7.54
N VAL A 137 -0.51 6.10 -7.89
CA VAL A 137 0.31 7.32 -7.83
C VAL A 137 -0.33 8.37 -8.75
N LEU A 138 -0.54 9.57 -8.22
CA LEU A 138 -1.21 10.67 -8.94
C LEU A 138 -0.53 10.98 -10.29
N HIS A 139 0.80 11.01 -10.32
CA HIS A 139 1.55 11.26 -11.54
C HIS A 139 1.35 10.19 -12.61
N ASP A 140 1.19 8.93 -12.19
CA ASP A 140 0.89 7.81 -13.08
C ASP A 140 -0.56 7.89 -13.58
N MET A 141 -1.51 8.15 -12.67
CA MET A 141 -2.93 8.33 -12.99
C MET A 141 -3.16 9.43 -14.02
N LEU A 142 -2.39 10.52 -13.93
CA LEU A 142 -2.50 11.69 -14.83
C LEU A 142 -1.61 11.59 -16.06
N GLY A 143 -0.77 10.54 -16.17
CA GLY A 143 0.13 10.35 -17.31
C GLY A 143 1.21 11.41 -17.46
N VAL A 144 1.63 12.04 -16.34
CA VAL A 144 2.69 13.08 -16.36
C VAL A 144 4.11 12.51 -16.28
N ASN A 145 4.25 11.20 -16.02
CA ASN A 145 5.54 10.52 -16.08
C ASN A 145 5.99 10.35 -17.54
N LEU A 146 7.23 10.73 -17.83
CA LEU A 146 7.80 10.64 -19.18
C LEU A 146 8.50 9.30 -19.47
N GLY A 147 8.63 8.45 -18.45
CA GLY A 147 9.30 7.15 -18.53
C GLY A 147 8.37 6.01 -18.93
N LYS A 148 8.91 4.79 -18.90
CA LYS A 148 8.12 3.58 -19.12
C LYS A 148 7.13 3.40 -17.96
N MET A 149 5.86 3.35 -18.28
CA MET A 149 4.80 3.08 -17.30
C MET A 149 4.86 1.62 -16.82
N ALA A 150 4.60 1.42 -15.53
CA ALA A 150 4.45 0.08 -14.98
C ALA A 150 3.16 -0.58 -15.52
N ARG A 151 3.15 -1.91 -15.59
CA ARG A 151 2.01 -2.68 -16.14
C ARG A 151 0.69 -2.36 -15.46
N PHE A 152 0.71 -2.13 -14.15
CA PHE A 152 -0.50 -1.88 -13.36
C PHE A 152 -1.05 -0.46 -13.48
N VAL A 153 -0.37 0.42 -14.20
CA VAL A 153 -0.75 1.83 -14.35
C VAL A 153 -1.71 1.99 -15.52
N HIS A 154 -2.77 2.77 -15.29
CA HIS A 154 -3.65 3.28 -16.34
C HIS A 154 -3.68 4.81 -16.30
N ASN A 155 -3.51 5.44 -17.46
CA ASN A 155 -3.58 6.89 -17.59
C ASN A 155 -5.05 7.33 -17.76
N PHE A 156 -5.66 7.83 -16.71
CA PHE A 156 -7.05 8.29 -16.71
C PHE A 156 -7.24 9.67 -17.36
N MET A 157 -6.15 10.38 -17.68
CA MET A 157 -6.27 11.66 -18.40
C MET A 157 -6.60 11.50 -19.89
N GLN A 158 -6.34 10.32 -20.50
CA GLN A 158 -6.50 10.14 -21.94
C GLN A 158 -7.91 10.50 -22.45
N ASP A 159 -8.95 10.18 -21.64
CA ASP A 159 -10.35 10.38 -22.04
C ASP A 159 -11.10 11.36 -21.12
N ALA A 160 -10.43 11.94 -20.13
CA ALA A 160 -11.12 12.68 -19.07
C ALA A 160 -11.26 14.19 -19.32
N GLY A 161 -10.47 14.77 -20.24
CA GLY A 161 -10.49 16.21 -20.57
C GLY A 161 -10.05 17.17 -19.44
N SER A 162 -9.90 16.70 -18.20
CA SER A 162 -9.43 17.49 -17.06
C SER A 162 -8.88 16.61 -15.94
N VAL A 163 -8.03 17.18 -15.08
CA VAL A 163 -7.48 16.50 -13.88
C VAL A 163 -8.61 16.01 -12.98
N ARG A 164 -9.63 16.83 -12.75
CA ARG A 164 -10.80 16.44 -11.95
C ARG A 164 -11.54 15.27 -12.58
N GLY A 165 -11.78 15.31 -13.90
CA GLY A 165 -12.41 14.23 -14.64
C GLY A 165 -11.62 12.91 -14.56
N ALA A 166 -10.27 12.97 -14.61
CA ALA A 166 -9.42 11.81 -14.44
C ALA A 166 -9.56 11.17 -13.05
N MET A 167 -9.58 11.99 -12.00
CA MET A 167 -9.80 11.51 -10.63
C MET A 167 -11.18 10.88 -10.46
N GLU A 168 -12.23 11.51 -10.98
CA GLU A 168 -13.60 10.99 -10.94
C GLU A 168 -13.70 9.67 -11.72
N ALA A 169 -13.08 9.57 -12.89
CA ALA A 169 -13.04 8.35 -13.70
C ALA A 169 -12.32 7.20 -12.96
N TYR A 170 -11.17 7.47 -12.33
CA TYR A 170 -10.46 6.51 -11.50
C TYR A 170 -11.34 5.99 -10.36
N VAL A 171 -11.94 6.89 -9.57
CA VAL A 171 -12.78 6.52 -8.45
C VAL A 171 -13.97 5.65 -8.90
N GLN A 172 -14.62 6.02 -10.01
CA GLN A 172 -15.72 5.24 -10.57
C GLN A 172 -15.27 3.87 -11.08
N ALA A 173 -14.13 3.81 -11.75
CA ALA A 173 -13.58 2.54 -12.25
C ALA A 173 -13.26 1.57 -11.10
N VAL A 174 -12.67 2.05 -10.02
CA VAL A 174 -12.40 1.25 -8.81
C VAL A 174 -13.70 0.78 -8.15
N LYS A 175 -14.63 1.70 -7.88
CA LYS A 175 -15.92 1.36 -7.24
C LYS A 175 -16.77 0.37 -8.03
N GLN A 176 -16.65 0.39 -9.35
CA GLN A 176 -17.38 -0.52 -10.25
C GLN A 176 -16.62 -1.81 -10.56
N GLY A 177 -15.44 -2.02 -9.96
CA GLY A 177 -14.60 -3.19 -10.21
C GLY A 177 -14.00 -3.26 -11.62
N ARG A 178 -13.98 -2.14 -12.36
CA ARG A 178 -13.41 -2.07 -13.72
C ARG A 178 -11.91 -1.79 -13.73
N PHE A 179 -11.38 -1.26 -12.65
CA PHE A 179 -9.95 -1.06 -12.46
C PHE A 179 -9.53 -1.57 -11.06
N PRO A 180 -8.40 -2.30 -10.97
CA PRO A 180 -7.62 -2.82 -12.09
C PRO A 180 -8.31 -3.99 -12.79
N ASP A 181 -8.05 -4.17 -14.09
CA ASP A 181 -8.35 -5.40 -14.81
C ASP A 181 -7.19 -6.37 -14.61
N ASN A 182 -7.45 -7.56 -14.09
CA ASN A 182 -6.40 -8.53 -13.75
C ASN A 182 -5.63 -9.03 -14.98
N THR A 183 -6.24 -9.06 -16.16
CA THR A 183 -5.57 -9.49 -17.40
C THR A 183 -4.57 -8.47 -17.92
N LEU A 184 -4.85 -7.19 -17.68
CA LEU A 184 -4.04 -6.08 -18.16
C LEU A 184 -3.06 -5.54 -17.09
N HIS A 185 -3.51 -5.47 -15.83
CA HIS A 185 -2.88 -4.67 -14.78
C HIS A 185 -2.28 -5.50 -13.64
N ALA A 186 -2.38 -6.86 -13.65
CA ALA A 186 -1.90 -7.71 -12.55
C ALA A 186 -0.90 -8.80 -12.99
N TRP A 187 -0.32 -9.51 -12.04
CA TRP A 187 0.56 -10.66 -12.20
C TRP A 187 -0.01 -11.92 -11.57
#